data_63befb6b7d365ccc93973243c593b77a
#
_entry.id   63befb6b7d365ccc93973243c593b77a
#
_cell.length_a   1.000
_cell.length_b   1.000
_cell.length_c   1.000
_cell.angle_alpha   90.00
_cell.angle_beta   90.00
_cell.angle_gamma   90.00
#
_symmetry.space_group_name_H-M   'P 1'
#
loop_
_entity.id
_entity.type
_entity.pdbx_description
1 polymer ?
#
loop_
_entity_poly.entity_id
_entity_poly.type
_entity_poly.pdbx_seq_one_letter_code
_entity_poly.pdbx_strand_id
1 'polypeptide(L)'
;GDVEFVASLGSDDKSNELKELLNEMAEMSAHITITEKSLKRTPSFSVNRPGEETGITFAGIPLGHEFNSLVLAILQVSGRAPKEKQSIIDQIKGLEGPFHFETFVSLTCQKCPDVVQALNLMSVINPNITHTMIDGAVFREESENIMAVPAVFLDGQEFGNGRMTVQDILTKLGSTQDASEFNDKDRSEER
;
A
#
# COMPACT_ATOMS: atom_id res chain seq x y z
N GLY A 1 15.75 10.65 7.12
CA GLY A 1 15.71 11.43 5.88
C GLY A 1 14.41 12.18 5.70
N ASP A 2 14.33 12.92 4.62
CA ASP A 2 13.16 13.72 4.31
C ASP A 2 12.04 12.88 3.69
N VAL A 3 10.80 13.31 3.94
CA VAL A 3 9.59 12.68 3.41
C VAL A 3 8.74 13.75 2.72
N GLU A 4 8.24 13.44 1.55
CA GLU A 4 7.32 14.29 0.81
C GLU A 4 5.96 13.60 0.70
N PHE A 5 4.92 14.26 1.17
CA PHE A 5 3.55 13.85 0.88
C PHE A 5 3.14 14.48 -0.44
N VAL A 6 2.82 13.66 -1.43
CA VAL A 6 2.23 14.13 -2.69
C VAL A 6 0.73 13.86 -2.59
N ALA A 7 -0.05 14.93 -2.47
CA ALA A 7 -1.46 14.86 -2.10
C ALA A 7 -2.38 15.33 -3.22
N SER A 8 -3.44 14.56 -3.47
CA SER A 8 -4.53 14.92 -4.36
C SER A 8 -5.72 15.34 -3.51
N LEU A 9 -5.99 16.65 -3.50
CA LEU A 9 -7.00 17.27 -2.64
C LEU A 9 -8.03 18.00 -3.47
N GLY A 10 -9.31 17.75 -3.17
CA GLY A 10 -10.43 18.53 -3.71
C GLY A 10 -10.90 19.58 -2.72
N SER A 11 -12.12 20.05 -2.90
CA SER A 11 -12.74 21.05 -2.04
C SER A 11 -13.78 20.48 -1.08
N ASP A 12 -13.97 19.16 -1.09
CA ASP A 12 -14.93 18.45 -0.23
C ASP A 12 -14.42 18.32 1.21
N ASP A 13 -15.31 17.94 2.12
CA ASP A 13 -15.01 17.82 3.55
C ASP A 13 -13.90 16.79 3.82
N LYS A 14 -13.90 15.67 3.13
CA LYS A 14 -12.88 14.62 3.31
C LYS A 14 -11.50 15.10 2.86
N SER A 15 -11.42 15.85 1.76
CA SER A 15 -10.16 16.47 1.33
C SER A 15 -9.65 17.48 2.35
N ASN A 16 -10.55 18.26 2.96
CA ASN A 16 -10.19 19.20 4.01
C ASN A 16 -9.67 18.49 5.26
N GLU A 17 -10.30 17.39 5.66
CA GLU A 17 -9.81 16.56 6.78
C GLU A 17 -8.40 16.02 6.51
N LEU A 18 -8.17 15.52 5.30
CA LEU A 18 -6.83 15.01 4.92
C LEU A 18 -5.81 16.14 4.95
N LYS A 19 -6.15 17.30 4.39
CA LYS A 19 -5.26 18.47 4.38
C LYS A 19 -4.86 18.89 5.79
N GLU A 20 -5.80 18.89 6.72
CA GLU A 20 -5.52 19.22 8.13
C GLU A 20 -4.54 18.22 8.73
N LEU A 21 -4.76 16.92 8.52
CA LEU A 21 -3.87 15.87 9.03
C LEU A 21 -2.45 16.05 8.49
N LEU A 22 -2.31 16.22 7.18
CA LEU A 22 -0.99 16.36 6.55
C LEU A 22 -0.26 17.61 7.01
N ASN A 23 -0.99 18.74 7.16
CA ASN A 23 -0.42 19.99 7.66
C ASN A 23 0.06 19.84 9.11
N GLU A 24 -0.72 19.17 9.96
CA GLU A 24 -0.31 18.90 11.35
C GLU A 24 0.98 18.09 11.40
N MET A 25 1.11 17.09 10.56
CA MET A 25 2.32 16.27 10.51
C MET A 25 3.51 17.05 9.98
N ALA A 26 3.32 17.91 8.99
CA ALA A 26 4.38 18.76 8.44
C ALA A 26 4.83 19.84 9.46
N GLU A 27 3.91 20.32 10.31
CA GLU A 27 4.25 21.25 11.39
C GLU A 27 5.08 20.60 12.49
N MET A 28 4.88 19.29 12.72
CA MET A 28 5.59 18.52 13.74
C MET A 28 7.02 18.18 13.35
N SER A 29 7.37 18.20 12.06
CA SER A 29 8.69 17.82 11.59
C SER A 29 9.12 18.67 10.39
N ALA A 30 10.31 19.28 10.50
CA ALA A 30 10.91 20.01 9.37
C ALA A 30 11.31 19.10 8.20
N HIS A 31 11.32 17.78 8.41
CA HIS A 31 11.66 16.81 7.38
C HIS A 31 10.47 16.38 6.52
N ILE A 32 9.26 16.85 6.86
CA ILE A 32 8.04 16.51 6.11
C ILE A 32 7.58 17.72 5.32
N THR A 33 7.42 17.53 4.00
CA THR A 33 6.88 18.54 3.09
C THR A 33 5.64 18.00 2.38
N ILE A 34 4.82 18.91 1.86
CA ILE A 34 3.58 18.58 1.16
C ILE A 34 3.61 19.22 -0.23
N THR A 35 3.33 18.41 -1.25
CA THR A 35 3.14 18.87 -2.63
C THR A 35 1.76 18.43 -3.09
N GLU A 36 0.99 19.32 -3.68
CA GLU A 36 -0.32 18.98 -4.23
C GLU A 36 -0.17 18.61 -5.70
N LYS A 37 -0.80 17.47 -6.08
CA LYS A 37 -0.81 16.97 -7.44
C LYS A 37 -2.06 16.13 -7.64
N SER A 38 -2.61 16.15 -8.86
CA SER A 38 -3.76 15.30 -9.19
C SER A 38 -3.30 13.84 -9.30
N LEU A 39 -3.91 12.96 -8.50
CA LEU A 39 -3.65 11.53 -8.50
C LEU A 39 -4.90 10.78 -8.95
N LYS A 40 -4.81 9.45 -9.04
CA LYS A 40 -5.92 8.58 -9.46
C LYS A 40 -7.17 8.74 -8.60
N ARG A 41 -6.98 8.95 -7.29
CA ARG A 41 -8.08 9.11 -6.32
C ARG A 41 -7.92 10.40 -5.53
N THR A 42 -9.04 11.00 -5.16
CA THR A 42 -9.09 12.23 -4.35
C THR A 42 -10.17 12.06 -3.27
N PRO A 43 -9.89 12.22 -1.97
CA PRO A 43 -8.60 12.56 -1.39
C PRO A 43 -7.64 11.38 -1.28
N SER A 44 -6.40 11.60 -1.60
CA SER A 44 -5.34 10.60 -1.43
C SER A 44 -3.98 11.27 -1.32
N PHE A 45 -2.98 10.53 -0.88
CA PHE A 45 -1.61 11.02 -0.88
C PHE A 45 -0.63 9.85 -0.94
N SER A 46 0.51 10.08 -1.57
CA SER A 46 1.62 9.15 -1.53
C SER A 46 2.67 9.61 -0.53
N VAL A 47 3.40 8.65 0.04
CA VAL A 47 4.46 8.90 1.02
C VAL A 47 5.79 8.61 0.32
N ASN A 48 6.50 9.65 -0.07
CA ASN A 48 7.67 9.53 -0.93
C ASN A 48 8.93 10.10 -0.27
N ARG A 49 10.09 9.69 -0.78
CA ARG A 49 11.30 10.50 -0.61
C ARG A 49 11.18 11.65 -1.60
N PRO A 50 11.74 12.86 -1.29
CA PRO A 50 11.65 13.98 -2.21
C PRO A 50 12.19 13.62 -3.60
N GLY A 51 11.32 13.79 -4.62
CA GLY A 51 11.67 13.49 -6.00
C GLY A 51 11.70 12.01 -6.38
N GLU A 52 11.29 11.11 -5.47
CA GLU A 52 11.33 9.67 -5.70
C GLU A 52 10.02 9.01 -5.23
N GLU A 53 9.33 8.29 -6.10
CA GLU A 53 8.14 7.55 -5.74
C GLU A 53 8.52 6.24 -5.04
N THR A 54 7.97 6.02 -3.83
CA THR A 54 8.22 4.81 -3.05
C THR A 54 7.13 3.76 -3.21
N GLY A 55 6.03 4.10 -3.89
CA GLY A 55 4.95 3.18 -4.17
C GLY A 55 3.89 3.04 -3.08
N ILE A 56 3.98 3.81 -1.99
CA ILE A 56 2.99 3.79 -0.91
C ILE A 56 1.99 4.92 -1.11
N THR A 57 0.70 4.58 -1.22
CA THR A 57 -0.40 5.55 -1.32
C THR A 57 -1.49 5.21 -0.32
N PHE A 58 -2.02 6.26 0.32
CA PHE A 58 -3.20 6.16 1.18
C PHE A 58 -4.35 6.91 0.50
N ALA A 59 -5.41 6.19 0.17
CA ALA A 59 -6.63 6.76 -0.39
C ALA A 59 -7.67 6.87 0.72
N GLY A 60 -7.94 8.09 1.15
CA GLY A 60 -8.71 8.42 2.33
C GLY A 60 -7.85 9.07 3.40
N ILE A 61 -8.34 9.11 4.64
CA ILE A 61 -7.64 9.71 5.77
C ILE A 61 -7.23 8.58 6.72
N PRO A 62 -5.92 8.23 6.81
CA PRO A 62 -5.48 7.10 7.62
C PRO A 62 -5.46 7.43 9.11
N LEU A 63 -6.65 7.44 9.70
CA LEU A 63 -6.89 7.61 11.13
C LEU A 63 -7.37 6.27 11.70
N GLY A 64 -7.88 6.28 12.95
CA GLY A 64 -8.33 5.06 13.60
C GLY A 64 -7.21 4.02 13.65
N HIS A 65 -7.53 2.79 13.29
CA HIS A 65 -6.56 1.69 13.29
C HIS A 65 -5.45 1.83 12.25
N GLU A 66 -5.64 2.68 11.21
CA GLU A 66 -4.63 2.88 10.17
C GLU A 66 -3.66 4.02 10.47
N PHE A 67 -3.82 4.72 11.57
CA PHE A 67 -2.88 5.79 11.94
C PHE A 67 -1.47 5.26 12.15
N ASN A 68 -1.33 4.11 12.80
CA ASN A 68 -0.02 3.47 12.98
C ASN A 68 0.60 3.05 11.65
N SER A 69 -0.23 2.67 10.66
CA SER A 69 0.26 2.35 9.32
C SER A 69 0.89 3.59 8.65
N LEU A 70 0.29 4.75 8.83
CA LEU A 70 0.86 6.00 8.33
C LEU A 70 2.19 6.33 9.02
N VAL A 71 2.23 6.26 10.35
CA VAL A 71 3.46 6.54 11.11
C VAL A 71 4.58 5.60 10.68
N LEU A 72 4.30 4.32 10.55
CA LEU A 72 5.30 3.33 10.13
C LEU A 72 5.77 3.59 8.70
N ALA A 73 4.88 3.96 7.78
CA ALA A 73 5.24 4.30 6.40
C ALA A 73 6.21 5.49 6.36
N ILE A 74 5.95 6.51 7.16
CA ILE A 74 6.83 7.69 7.25
C ILE A 74 8.22 7.27 7.75
N LEU A 75 8.28 6.46 8.80
CA LEU A 75 9.55 5.98 9.35
C LEU A 75 10.34 5.15 8.33
N GLN A 76 9.68 4.25 7.65
CA GLN A 76 10.31 3.38 6.65
C GLN A 76 10.80 4.17 5.44
N VAL A 77 10.01 5.10 4.94
CA VAL A 77 10.39 5.96 3.82
C VAL A 77 11.55 6.87 4.20
N SER A 78 11.58 7.36 5.46
CA SER A 78 12.65 8.20 5.95
C SER A 78 13.97 7.47 6.17
N GLY A 79 13.99 6.15 6.08
CA GLY A 79 15.23 5.37 6.11
C GLY A 79 15.36 4.37 7.25
N ARG A 80 14.31 4.15 8.05
CA ARG A 80 14.34 3.12 9.10
C ARG A 80 14.52 1.74 8.46
N ALA A 81 15.49 0.97 8.98
CA ALA A 81 15.74 -0.38 8.48
C ALA A 81 14.51 -1.29 8.67
N PRO A 82 14.18 -2.12 7.67
CA PRO A 82 13.08 -3.07 7.79
C PRO A 82 13.28 -4.03 8.96
N LYS A 83 12.26 -4.21 9.77
CA LYS A 83 12.25 -5.19 10.87
C LYS A 83 11.77 -6.54 10.34
N GLU A 84 12.60 -7.16 9.52
CA GLU A 84 12.28 -8.43 8.90
C GLU A 84 13.55 -9.27 8.75
N LYS A 85 13.40 -10.59 8.66
CA LYS A 85 14.51 -11.49 8.43
C LYS A 85 15.16 -11.19 7.08
N GLN A 86 16.49 -11.28 7.02
CA GLN A 86 17.21 -11.02 5.77
C GLN A 86 16.75 -11.92 4.63
N SER A 87 16.43 -13.18 4.91
CA SER A 87 15.92 -14.11 3.89
C SER A 87 14.61 -13.64 3.28
N ILE A 88 13.73 -13.04 4.08
CA ILE A 88 12.45 -12.49 3.60
C ILE A 88 12.71 -11.21 2.78
N ILE A 89 13.59 -10.34 3.26
CA ILE A 89 14.00 -9.13 2.51
C ILE A 89 14.55 -9.52 1.14
N ASP A 90 15.39 -10.54 1.09
CA ASP A 90 15.98 -11.03 -0.17
C ASP A 90 14.92 -11.58 -1.11
N GLN A 91 13.93 -12.30 -0.59
CA GLN A 91 12.79 -12.78 -1.40
C GLN A 91 11.99 -11.62 -1.99
N ILE A 92 11.74 -10.58 -1.20
CA ILE A 92 11.01 -9.39 -1.67
C ILE A 92 11.81 -8.70 -2.78
N LYS A 93 13.12 -8.51 -2.59
CA LYS A 93 13.99 -7.89 -3.58
C LYS A 93 14.06 -8.67 -4.88
N GLY A 94 13.93 -9.99 -4.81
CA GLY A 94 13.99 -10.87 -5.96
C GLY A 94 12.72 -10.93 -6.79
N LEU A 95 11.63 -10.33 -6.33
CA LEU A 95 10.38 -10.27 -7.09
C LEU A 95 10.54 -9.32 -8.28
N GLU A 96 10.26 -9.82 -9.47
CA GLU A 96 10.46 -9.04 -10.70
C GLU A 96 9.31 -8.07 -10.98
N GLY A 97 8.08 -8.50 -10.81
CA GLY A 97 6.93 -7.65 -11.02
C GLY A 97 6.80 -7.11 -12.46
N PRO A 98 6.18 -5.92 -12.65
CA PRO A 98 5.66 -5.08 -11.58
C PRO A 98 4.41 -5.66 -10.90
N PHE A 99 4.26 -5.38 -9.61
CA PHE A 99 3.09 -5.79 -8.84
C PHE A 99 2.41 -4.55 -8.25
N HIS A 100 1.15 -4.34 -8.58
CA HIS A 100 0.36 -3.21 -8.08
C HIS A 100 -0.74 -3.75 -7.17
N PHE A 101 -0.52 -3.62 -5.86
CA PHE A 101 -1.49 -4.05 -4.86
C PHE A 101 -2.41 -2.92 -4.44
N GLU A 102 -3.66 -3.27 -4.17
CA GLU A 102 -4.64 -2.38 -3.55
C GLU A 102 -5.33 -3.14 -2.43
N THR A 103 -5.46 -2.50 -1.27
CA THR A 103 -6.14 -3.10 -0.10
C THR A 103 -7.30 -2.24 0.33
N PHE A 104 -8.51 -2.79 0.26
CA PHE A 104 -9.70 -2.14 0.81
C PHE A 104 -9.77 -2.39 2.30
N VAL A 105 -9.95 -1.31 3.07
CA VAL A 105 -9.96 -1.34 4.52
C VAL A 105 -11.15 -0.58 5.10
N SER A 106 -11.40 -0.80 6.38
CA SER A 106 -12.21 0.07 7.22
C SER A 106 -11.30 0.58 8.34
N LEU A 107 -11.45 1.85 8.73
CA LEU A 107 -10.63 2.42 9.81
C LEU A 107 -10.91 1.78 11.17
N THR A 108 -12.03 1.06 11.31
CA THR A 108 -12.37 0.32 12.54
C THR A 108 -11.97 -1.16 12.48
N CYS A 109 -11.39 -1.61 11.39
CA CYS A 109 -10.98 -2.99 11.20
C CYS A 109 -9.64 -3.27 11.89
N GLN A 110 -9.63 -4.18 12.86
CA GLN A 110 -8.42 -4.53 13.62
C GLN A 110 -7.42 -5.37 12.83
N LYS A 111 -7.88 -6.09 11.81
CA LYS A 111 -7.05 -6.97 10.98
C LYS A 111 -6.39 -6.25 9.81
N CYS A 112 -6.94 -5.10 9.41
CA CYS A 112 -6.49 -4.38 8.22
C CYS A 112 -5.06 -3.83 8.34
N PRO A 113 -4.63 -3.25 9.47
CA PRO A 113 -3.28 -2.68 9.56
C PRO A 113 -2.15 -3.66 9.28
N ASP A 114 -2.28 -4.91 9.70
CA ASP A 114 -1.22 -5.92 9.49
C ASP A 114 -0.95 -6.12 7.99
N VAL A 115 -2.00 -6.20 7.19
CA VAL A 115 -1.90 -6.37 5.74
C VAL A 115 -1.36 -5.12 5.07
N VAL A 116 -1.89 -3.96 5.45
CA VAL A 116 -1.45 -2.66 4.91
C VAL A 116 0.04 -2.46 5.17
N GLN A 117 0.47 -2.70 6.40
CA GLN A 117 1.87 -2.52 6.78
C GLN A 117 2.80 -3.51 6.08
N ALA A 118 2.36 -4.76 5.90
CA ALA A 118 3.13 -5.77 5.17
C ALA A 118 3.36 -5.35 3.72
N LEU A 119 2.31 -4.91 3.03
CA LEU A 119 2.41 -4.49 1.63
C LEU A 119 3.18 -3.18 1.47
N ASN A 120 3.03 -2.25 2.41
CA ASN A 120 3.82 -1.02 2.42
C ASN A 120 5.32 -1.32 2.57
N LEU A 121 5.67 -2.25 3.47
CA LEU A 121 7.06 -2.67 3.66
C LEU A 121 7.63 -3.24 2.36
N MET A 122 6.87 -4.10 1.70
CA MET A 122 7.29 -4.68 0.42
C MET A 122 7.54 -3.60 -0.63
N SER A 123 6.69 -2.58 -0.67
CA SER A 123 6.85 -1.45 -1.62
C SER A 123 8.12 -0.64 -1.34
N VAL A 124 8.46 -0.43 -0.07
CA VAL A 124 9.69 0.29 0.30
C VAL A 124 10.94 -0.51 -0.10
N ILE A 125 10.89 -1.83 0.07
CA ILE A 125 12.03 -2.72 -0.23
C ILE A 125 12.23 -2.90 -1.72
N ASN A 126 11.14 -3.03 -2.50
CA ASN A 126 11.20 -3.32 -3.93
C ASN A 126 10.48 -2.25 -4.75
N PRO A 127 11.20 -1.47 -5.58
CA PRO A 127 10.60 -0.39 -6.39
C PRO A 127 9.60 -0.88 -7.44
N ASN A 128 9.57 -2.17 -7.74
CA ASN A 128 8.60 -2.75 -8.68
C ASN A 128 7.27 -3.13 -8.02
N ILE A 129 7.14 -2.89 -6.72
CA ILE A 129 5.91 -3.15 -5.97
C ILE A 129 5.31 -1.81 -5.53
N THR A 130 4.03 -1.61 -5.85
CA THR A 130 3.26 -0.48 -5.33
C THR A 130 2.10 -0.98 -4.50
N HIS A 131 1.67 -0.18 -3.54
CA HIS A 131 0.53 -0.50 -2.70
C HIS A 131 -0.30 0.74 -2.41
N THR A 132 -1.62 0.61 -2.55
CA THR A 132 -2.58 1.64 -2.17
C THR A 132 -3.54 1.08 -1.12
N MET A 133 -3.58 1.73 0.05
CA MET A 133 -4.65 1.51 1.03
C MET A 133 -5.87 2.31 0.58
N ILE A 134 -7.03 1.69 0.54
CA ILE A 134 -8.28 2.35 0.13
C ILE A 134 -9.30 2.24 1.26
N ASP A 135 -9.69 3.39 1.82
CA ASP A 135 -10.78 3.42 2.80
C ASP A 135 -12.11 3.29 2.06
N GLY A 136 -12.79 2.16 2.26
CA GLY A 136 -14.06 1.86 1.59
C GLY A 136 -15.19 2.81 1.97
N ALA A 137 -15.13 3.45 3.12
CA ALA A 137 -16.14 4.42 3.54
C ALA A 137 -16.03 5.74 2.78
N VAL A 138 -14.83 6.09 2.29
CA VAL A 138 -14.58 7.27 1.46
C VAL A 138 -14.81 6.95 -0.02
N PHE A 139 -14.38 5.79 -0.48
CA PHE A 139 -14.50 5.35 -1.87
C PHE A 139 -15.57 4.27 -2.01
N ARG A 140 -16.81 4.66 -1.75
CA ARG A 140 -17.95 3.74 -1.69
C ARG A 140 -18.25 3.02 -3.01
N GLU A 141 -18.11 3.69 -4.13
CA GLU A 141 -18.37 3.10 -5.43
C GLU A 141 -17.39 1.98 -5.75
N GLU A 142 -16.09 2.19 -5.47
CA GLU A 142 -15.07 1.16 -5.68
C GLU A 142 -15.23 -0.02 -4.73
N SER A 143 -15.76 0.21 -3.52
CA SER A 143 -15.90 -0.82 -2.50
C SER A 143 -17.27 -1.51 -2.50
N GLU A 144 -18.14 -1.17 -3.44
CA GLU A 144 -19.52 -1.64 -3.50
C GLU A 144 -19.65 -3.17 -3.45
N ASN A 145 -18.74 -3.88 -4.09
CA ASN A 145 -18.75 -5.35 -4.14
C ASN A 145 -17.81 -6.00 -3.13
N ILE A 146 -17.20 -5.23 -2.23
CA ILE A 146 -16.31 -5.74 -1.20
C ILE A 146 -17.15 -6.24 -0.03
N MET A 147 -17.11 -7.56 0.22
CA MET A 147 -17.93 -8.21 1.25
C MET A 147 -17.26 -8.23 2.61
N ALA A 148 -15.94 -8.23 2.66
CA ALA A 148 -15.17 -8.29 3.90
C ALA A 148 -13.84 -7.59 3.74
N VAL A 149 -13.34 -6.97 4.81
CA VAL A 149 -12.04 -6.30 4.83
C VAL A 149 -11.11 -6.97 5.85
N PRO A 150 -9.78 -6.96 5.63
CA PRO A 150 -9.10 -6.40 4.47
C PRO A 150 -9.31 -7.25 3.20
N ALA A 151 -9.51 -6.59 2.07
CA ALA A 151 -9.61 -7.24 0.76
C ALA A 151 -8.47 -6.75 -0.13
N VAL A 152 -7.60 -7.67 -0.52
CA VAL A 152 -6.40 -7.34 -1.30
C VAL A 152 -6.60 -7.73 -2.76
N PHE A 153 -6.29 -6.79 -3.64
CA PHE A 153 -6.28 -6.99 -5.09
C PHE A 153 -4.87 -6.82 -5.62
N LEU A 154 -4.51 -7.66 -6.57
CA LEU A 154 -3.24 -7.57 -7.30
C LEU A 154 -3.56 -7.34 -8.77
N ASP A 155 -3.09 -6.21 -9.30
CA ASP A 155 -3.33 -5.80 -10.70
C ASP A 155 -4.82 -5.89 -11.08
N GLY A 156 -5.68 -5.47 -10.15
CA GLY A 156 -7.13 -5.40 -10.35
C GLY A 156 -7.87 -6.71 -10.11
N GLN A 157 -7.20 -7.79 -9.75
CA GLN A 157 -7.82 -9.10 -9.50
C GLN A 157 -7.73 -9.49 -8.02
N GLU A 158 -8.72 -10.22 -7.54
CA GLU A 158 -8.73 -10.67 -6.15
C GLU A 158 -7.47 -11.49 -5.83
N PHE A 159 -6.76 -11.07 -4.78
CA PHE A 159 -5.55 -11.75 -4.31
C PHE A 159 -5.80 -12.48 -2.99
N GLY A 160 -6.46 -11.84 -2.05
CA GLY A 160 -6.76 -12.46 -0.75
C GLY A 160 -7.62 -11.60 0.13
N ASN A 161 -8.20 -12.23 1.14
CA ASN A 161 -9.02 -11.58 2.15
C ASN A 161 -8.50 -11.97 3.54
N GLY A 162 -8.70 -11.08 4.51
CA GLY A 162 -8.32 -11.32 5.87
C GLY A 162 -6.83 -11.06 6.13
N ARG A 163 -6.40 -11.42 7.34
CA ARG A 163 -5.03 -11.15 7.80
C ARG A 163 -4.00 -11.95 7.01
N MET A 164 -2.96 -11.29 6.55
CA MET A 164 -1.82 -11.92 5.86
C MET A 164 -0.53 -11.29 6.36
N THR A 165 0.46 -12.14 6.65
CA THR A 165 1.83 -11.70 6.94
C THR A 165 2.59 -11.51 5.63
N VAL A 166 3.78 -10.91 5.69
CA VAL A 166 4.68 -10.82 4.53
C VAL A 166 4.95 -12.22 3.96
N GLN A 167 5.20 -13.20 4.82
CA GLN A 167 5.44 -14.58 4.39
C GLN A 167 4.24 -15.18 3.68
N ASP A 168 3.03 -14.92 4.17
CA ASP A 168 1.79 -15.39 3.52
C ASP A 168 1.66 -14.80 2.11
N ILE A 169 1.96 -13.52 1.97
CA ILE A 169 1.90 -12.82 0.68
C ILE A 169 2.93 -13.42 -0.30
N LEU A 170 4.16 -13.61 0.16
CA LEU A 170 5.23 -14.21 -0.65
C LEU A 170 4.88 -15.62 -1.09
N THR A 171 4.36 -16.44 -0.18
CA THR A 171 3.92 -17.81 -0.48
C THR A 171 2.83 -17.80 -1.54
N LYS A 172 1.88 -16.91 -1.40
CA LYS A 172 0.76 -16.78 -2.35
C LYS A 172 1.22 -16.31 -3.72
N LEU A 173 2.17 -15.39 -3.79
CA LEU A 173 2.79 -14.95 -5.06
C LEU A 173 3.54 -16.12 -5.73
N GLY A 174 4.30 -16.88 -4.96
CA GLY A 174 5.02 -18.05 -5.45
C GLY A 174 4.08 -19.13 -6.02
N SER A 175 3.01 -19.44 -5.32
CA SER A 175 1.99 -20.40 -5.78
C SER A 175 1.33 -19.95 -7.08
N THR A 176 1.05 -18.66 -7.22
CA THR A 176 0.48 -18.10 -8.44
C THR A 176 1.46 -18.19 -9.60
N GLN A 177 2.74 -17.90 -9.38
CA GLN A 177 3.79 -18.05 -10.39
C GLN A 177 3.99 -19.51 -10.78
N ASP A 178 4.07 -20.42 -9.81
CA ASP A 178 4.22 -21.85 -10.04
C ASP A 178 3.05 -22.42 -10.86
N ALA A 179 1.82 -22.02 -10.55
CA ALA A 179 0.64 -22.44 -11.29
C ALA A 179 0.68 -21.92 -12.74
N SER A 180 1.16 -20.71 -12.95
CA SER A 180 1.33 -20.13 -14.29
C SER A 180 2.40 -20.87 -15.08
N GLU A 181 3.55 -21.17 -14.48
CA GLU A 181 4.62 -21.95 -15.10
C GLU A 181 4.17 -23.37 -15.45
N PHE A 182 3.42 -24.01 -14.55
CA PHE A 182 2.87 -25.34 -14.77
C PHE A 182 1.91 -25.35 -15.97
N ASN A 183 1.04 -24.38 -16.08
CA ASN A 183 0.12 -24.25 -17.22
C ASN A 183 0.86 -24.03 -18.54
N ASP A 184 1.93 -23.26 -18.52
CA ASP A 184 2.76 -23.03 -19.71
C ASP A 184 3.51 -24.29 -20.14
N LYS A 185 3.99 -25.10 -19.18
CA LYS A 185 4.63 -26.39 -19.46
C LYS A 185 3.64 -27.39 -20.06
N ASP A 186 2.45 -27.48 -19.52
CA ASP A 186 1.39 -28.35 -20.06
C ASP A 186 1.04 -27.97 -21.50
N ARG A 187 0.95 -26.68 -21.79
CA ARG A 187 0.70 -26.20 -23.15
C ARG A 187 1.83 -26.56 -24.13
N SER A 188 3.07 -26.56 -23.67
CA SER A 188 4.21 -26.90 -24.53
C SER A 188 4.32 -28.41 -24.77
N GLU A 189 3.85 -29.25 -23.84
CA GLU A 189 3.84 -30.72 -23.99
C GLU A 189 2.72 -31.21 -24.89
N GLU A 190 1.61 -30.49 -25.02
CA GLU A 190 0.50 -30.82 -25.92
C GLU A 190 0.78 -30.51 -27.37
N ARG A 191 1.88 -29.86 -27.69
CA ARG A 191 2.32 -29.54 -29.04
C ARG A 191 3.34 -30.54 -29.55
#